data_9b99716b1fc841a91facd379b1ab2fb5
#
_entry.id   9b99716b1fc841a91facd379b1ab2fb5
#
_cell.length_a   1.000
_cell.length_b   1.000
_cell.length_c   1.000
_cell.angle_alpha   90.00
_cell.angle_beta   90.00
_cell.angle_gamma   90.00
#
_symmetry.space_group_name_H-M   'P 1'
#
loop_
_entity.id
_entity.type
_entity.pdbx_description
1 polymer ?
#
loop_
_entity_poly.entity_id
_entity_poly.type
_entity_poly.pdbx_seq_one_letter_code
_entity_poly.pdbx_strand_id
1 'polypeptide(L)'
;MKKLIFFAIMVVLLIAMGSTTTGCTDKKPTTADSTRTDTIVGDTTTRDTLESIIEEQPMPKAADELFDDFVFNFAANRKLQYARVKFPLDVYQNEKVVKRIEKKDWRMEHFFMKQGYYTLIFDNAKQMELVKDTTISHVVIEKIAFNNKSVKQFLFNRVNGQWMLTSMNLKAMYETTNASFLQFYQRFASDSAFQVQSLNALVEFTAPDPDDDFGSITGSISPEQWPSFKPGLIPKGEIYNIIYGQKYTESNRKLFVIRGVANGMETEMYFKKLKGKWKLVKFNS
;
A
#
# COMPACT_ATOMS: atom_id res chain seq x y z
N MET A 1 0.04 -32.01 -29.60
CA MET A 1 1.10 -33.03 -29.40
C MET A 1 2.53 -32.44 -29.32
N LYS A 2 2.86 -31.31 -29.92
CA LYS A 2 4.24 -30.73 -29.84
C LYS A 2 4.58 -30.05 -28.50
N LYS A 3 3.60 -29.62 -27.71
CA LYS A 3 3.84 -28.96 -26.40
C LYS A 3 4.12 -29.95 -25.24
N LEU A 4 3.74 -31.22 -25.36
CA LEU A 4 4.02 -32.23 -24.33
C LEU A 4 5.45 -32.76 -24.39
N ILE A 5 6.09 -32.69 -25.54
CA ILE A 5 7.45 -33.21 -25.74
C ILE A 5 8.49 -32.25 -25.14
N PHE A 6 8.23 -30.95 -25.15
CA PHE A 6 9.14 -29.96 -24.55
C PHE A 6 9.20 -30.03 -23.01
N PHE A 7 8.09 -30.38 -22.36
CA PHE A 7 8.07 -30.54 -20.90
C PHE A 7 8.82 -31.77 -20.40
N ALA A 8 8.81 -32.84 -21.18
CA ALA A 8 9.54 -34.09 -20.84
C ALA A 8 11.06 -33.96 -20.97
N ILE A 9 11.55 -33.11 -21.89
CA ILE A 9 13.00 -32.88 -22.08
C ILE A 9 13.57 -31.98 -20.96
N MET A 10 12.80 -31.05 -20.42
CA MET A 10 13.26 -30.18 -19.34
C MET A 10 13.39 -30.91 -17.99
N VAL A 11 12.55 -31.90 -17.72
CA VAL A 11 12.61 -32.69 -16.46
C VAL A 11 13.81 -33.66 -16.45
N VAL A 12 14.25 -34.15 -17.59
CA VAL A 12 15.43 -35.02 -17.68
C VAL A 12 16.75 -34.29 -17.52
N LEU A 13 16.82 -33.01 -17.89
CA LEU A 13 18.03 -32.16 -17.72
C LEU A 13 18.31 -31.73 -16.28
N LEU A 14 17.28 -31.72 -15.43
CA LEU A 14 17.42 -31.32 -14.00
C LEU A 14 17.92 -32.47 -13.09
N ILE A 15 17.95 -33.70 -13.55
CA ILE A 15 18.40 -34.89 -12.78
C ILE A 15 19.90 -35.16 -12.96
N ALA A 16 20.56 -34.55 -13.94
CA ALA A 16 21.96 -34.85 -14.28
C ALA A 16 23.03 -33.96 -13.61
N MET A 17 22.67 -33.00 -12.73
CA MET A 17 23.63 -32.09 -12.09
C MET A 17 23.72 -32.22 -10.54
N GLY A 18 23.46 -33.36 -10.03
CA GLY A 18 23.54 -33.63 -8.58
C GLY A 18 24.47 -34.77 -8.21
N SER A 19 25.78 -34.65 -8.33
CA SER A 19 26.77 -35.43 -7.54
C SER A 19 28.21 -35.04 -7.86
N THR A 20 28.81 -34.21 -7.06
CA THR A 20 30.23 -34.32 -6.69
C THR A 20 30.45 -33.79 -5.28
N THR A 21 30.56 -34.75 -4.37
CA THR A 21 31.12 -34.56 -3.03
C THR A 21 32.64 -34.67 -3.12
N THR A 22 33.37 -33.79 -2.49
CA THR A 22 34.70 -34.08 -1.93
C THR A 22 34.88 -33.29 -0.64
N GLY A 23 35.13 -34.04 0.39
CA GLY A 23 35.42 -33.68 1.71
C GLY A 23 36.91 -33.38 1.93
N CYS A 24 37.21 -32.76 3.04
CA CYS A 24 38.47 -32.88 3.76
C CYS A 24 38.26 -32.74 5.27
N THR A 25 38.73 -33.73 5.90
CA THR A 25 38.99 -34.03 7.31
C THR A 25 39.93 -33.02 8.00
N ASP A 26 39.85 -32.80 9.22
CA ASP A 26 40.40 -33.20 10.51
C ASP A 26 40.87 -32.03 11.40
N LYS A 27 40.46 -31.96 12.61
CA LYS A 27 41.16 -32.27 13.88
C LYS A 27 40.45 -31.75 15.11
N LYS A 28 40.19 -32.70 15.99
CA LYS A 28 39.82 -32.51 17.39
C LYS A 28 41.08 -32.38 18.23
N PRO A 29 41.04 -31.75 19.41
CA PRO A 29 41.23 -32.55 20.64
C PRO A 29 40.20 -32.26 21.75
N THR A 30 40.02 -33.31 22.47
CA THR A 30 39.35 -33.71 23.70
C THR A 30 39.61 -32.81 24.93
N THR A 31 38.63 -32.60 25.80
CA THR A 31 38.34 -33.15 27.15
C THR A 31 37.52 -32.17 27.97
N ALA A 32 36.54 -32.58 28.58
CA ALA A 32 36.04 -33.09 29.84
C ALA A 32 34.82 -32.31 30.36
N ASP A 33 33.76 -33.08 30.51
CA ASP A 33 32.83 -33.24 31.63
C ASP A 33 32.30 -32.03 32.41
N SER A 34 31.00 -31.85 32.37
CA SER A 34 30.11 -31.72 33.52
C SER A 34 28.63 -31.58 33.12
N THR A 35 27.87 -32.51 33.59
CA THR A 35 26.43 -32.62 33.69
C THR A 35 25.77 -31.34 34.22
N ARG A 36 24.80 -30.80 33.51
CA ARG A 36 23.60 -30.17 34.08
C ARG A 36 22.46 -30.17 33.06
N THR A 37 21.46 -30.93 33.43
CA THR A 37 20.12 -30.93 32.84
C THR A 37 19.44 -29.62 33.20
N ASP A 38 19.15 -28.77 32.21
CA ASP A 38 18.14 -27.72 32.34
C ASP A 38 17.20 -27.80 31.17
N THR A 39 15.98 -28.10 31.51
CA THR A 39 14.81 -28.15 30.67
C THR A 39 14.50 -26.72 30.17
N ILE A 40 14.85 -26.41 28.95
CA ILE A 40 14.41 -25.17 28.31
C ILE A 40 13.04 -25.42 27.73
N VAL A 41 12.02 -24.86 28.40
CA VAL A 41 10.69 -24.63 27.88
C VAL A 41 10.86 -23.68 26.70
N GLY A 42 10.54 -24.18 25.51
CA GLY A 42 10.55 -23.38 24.28
C GLY A 42 9.48 -22.28 24.32
N ASP A 43 9.93 -21.06 24.52
CA ASP A 43 9.08 -19.87 24.31
C ASP A 43 9.10 -19.52 22.82
N THR A 44 7.95 -19.70 22.18
CA THR A 44 7.68 -19.38 20.78
C THR A 44 7.44 -17.89 20.63
N THR A 45 8.51 -17.11 20.47
CA THR A 45 8.42 -15.68 20.10
C THR A 45 9.47 -15.31 19.04
N THR A 46 9.35 -15.92 17.86
CA THR A 46 10.10 -15.50 16.67
C THR A 46 9.27 -14.58 15.77
N ARG A 47 8.61 -13.56 16.34
CA ARG A 47 7.84 -12.57 15.56
C ARG A 47 8.36 -11.13 15.72
N ASP A 48 9.36 -10.89 16.54
CA ASP A 48 9.77 -9.55 16.96
C ASP A 48 11.12 -9.05 16.44
N THR A 49 11.86 -9.83 15.64
CA THR A 49 13.25 -9.47 15.35
C THR A 49 13.40 -8.32 14.35
N LEU A 50 12.51 -8.19 13.37
CA LEU A 50 12.56 -7.08 12.40
C LEU A 50 11.92 -5.81 12.95
N GLU A 51 10.80 -5.93 13.66
CA GLU A 51 10.16 -4.80 14.33
C GLU A 51 11.05 -4.23 15.44
N SER A 52 11.74 -5.06 16.22
CA SER A 52 12.67 -4.60 17.26
C SER A 52 13.93 -3.93 16.70
N ILE A 53 14.46 -4.39 15.58
CA ILE A 53 15.61 -3.75 14.91
C ILE A 53 15.24 -2.38 14.37
N ILE A 54 14.04 -2.23 13.80
CA ILE A 54 13.52 -0.94 13.31
C ILE A 54 13.24 0.02 14.48
N GLU A 55 12.78 -0.49 15.63
CA GLU A 55 12.52 0.32 16.83
C GLU A 55 13.78 0.90 17.49
N GLU A 56 14.95 0.28 17.30
CA GLU A 56 16.20 0.72 17.94
C GLU A 56 16.99 1.75 17.15
N GLN A 57 16.74 1.89 15.84
CA GLN A 57 17.46 2.87 15.03
C GLN A 57 16.77 4.25 15.06
N PRO A 58 17.50 5.33 15.41
CA PRO A 58 16.97 6.67 15.29
C PRO A 58 16.73 6.99 13.82
N MET A 59 15.54 7.52 13.52
CA MET A 59 15.16 7.93 12.16
C MET A 59 16.16 8.97 11.63
N PRO A 60 16.76 8.79 10.45
CA PRO A 60 17.62 9.79 9.84
C PRO A 60 16.88 11.12 9.65
N LYS A 61 17.57 12.27 9.78
CA LYS A 61 16.96 13.59 9.55
C LYS A 61 16.37 13.74 8.15
N ALA A 62 16.98 13.11 7.15
CA ALA A 62 16.49 13.07 5.77
C ALA A 62 15.13 12.37 5.63
N ALA A 63 14.74 11.50 6.55
CA ALA A 63 13.45 10.81 6.50
C ALA A 63 12.23 11.73 6.79
N ASP A 64 12.44 12.98 7.21
CA ASP A 64 11.38 13.99 7.27
C ASP A 64 11.26 14.82 5.97
N GLU A 65 12.12 14.63 4.97
CA GLU A 65 12.07 15.41 3.73
C GLU A 65 10.87 15.03 2.87
N LEU A 66 10.64 13.75 2.65
CA LEU A 66 9.44 13.25 2.00
C LEU A 66 8.48 12.64 3.01
N PHE A 67 7.19 12.82 2.76
CA PHE A 67 6.18 12.23 3.64
C PHE A 67 6.18 10.70 3.57
N ASP A 68 6.46 10.11 2.41
CA ASP A 68 6.52 8.66 2.23
C ASP A 68 7.61 8.04 3.11
N ASP A 69 8.81 8.64 3.13
CA ASP A 69 9.92 8.15 3.96
C ASP A 69 9.57 8.21 5.46
N PHE A 70 8.88 9.26 5.88
CA PHE A 70 8.41 9.41 7.24
C PHE A 70 7.31 8.38 7.59
N VAL A 71 6.27 8.24 6.74
CA VAL A 71 5.06 7.51 7.13
C VAL A 71 5.29 6.02 7.25
N PHE A 72 6.16 5.42 6.44
CA PHE A 72 6.52 4.00 6.58
C PHE A 72 7.19 3.72 7.93
N ASN A 73 8.14 4.56 8.32
CA ASN A 73 8.77 4.47 9.64
C ASN A 73 7.75 4.72 10.77
N PHE A 74 6.88 5.73 10.62
CA PHE A 74 5.85 6.06 11.59
C PHE A 74 4.86 4.91 11.79
N ALA A 75 4.44 4.23 10.72
CA ALA A 75 3.51 3.11 10.77
C ALA A 75 4.13 1.83 11.38
N ALA A 76 5.46 1.65 11.27
CA ALA A 76 6.18 0.49 11.78
C ALA A 76 6.73 0.68 13.21
N ASN A 77 6.97 1.92 13.66
CA ASN A 77 7.72 2.20 14.88
C ASN A 77 6.84 2.85 15.97
N ARG A 78 6.60 2.09 17.04
CA ARG A 78 5.79 2.55 18.18
C ARG A 78 6.39 3.76 18.89
N LYS A 79 7.71 3.77 19.13
CA LYS A 79 8.38 4.88 19.81
C LYS A 79 8.26 6.17 18.98
N LEU A 80 8.42 6.05 17.66
CA LEU A 80 8.27 7.16 16.74
C LEU A 80 6.83 7.71 16.76
N GLN A 81 5.80 6.87 16.79
CA GLN A 81 4.42 7.34 16.91
C GLN A 81 4.20 8.15 18.18
N TYR A 82 4.69 7.66 19.34
CA TYR A 82 4.57 8.39 20.61
C TYR A 82 5.35 9.71 20.63
N ALA A 83 6.39 9.85 19.81
CA ALA A 83 7.16 11.08 19.68
C ALA A 83 6.57 12.07 18.66
N ARG A 84 5.88 11.55 17.63
CA ARG A 84 5.38 12.33 16.49
C ARG A 84 3.86 12.51 16.47
N VAL A 85 3.16 12.12 17.53
CA VAL A 85 1.75 12.46 17.75
C VAL A 85 1.67 13.64 18.73
N LYS A 86 0.94 14.68 18.35
CA LYS A 86 0.65 15.82 19.21
C LYS A 86 -0.41 15.43 20.23
N PHE A 87 -0.01 15.25 21.49
CA PHE A 87 -0.94 14.93 22.58
C PHE A 87 -1.30 16.16 23.43
N PRO A 88 -2.56 16.28 23.94
CA PRO A 88 -3.69 15.41 23.59
C PRO A 88 -4.06 15.54 22.11
N LEU A 89 -4.38 14.42 21.45
CA LEU A 89 -4.75 14.40 20.05
C LEU A 89 -6.27 14.64 19.91
N ASP A 90 -6.63 15.76 19.30
CA ASP A 90 -8.02 16.12 19.08
C ASP A 90 -8.61 15.31 17.92
N VAL A 91 -9.81 14.76 18.13
CA VAL A 91 -10.63 14.08 17.13
C VAL A 91 -11.85 14.93 16.84
N TYR A 92 -11.98 15.35 15.60
CA TYR A 92 -13.06 16.22 15.14
C TYR A 92 -14.15 15.42 14.42
N GLN A 93 -15.37 15.88 14.55
CA GLN A 93 -16.51 15.50 13.72
C GLN A 93 -17.39 16.74 13.54
N ASN A 94 -17.74 17.08 12.30
CA ASN A 94 -18.48 18.30 11.98
C ASN A 94 -17.85 19.55 12.61
N GLU A 95 -16.51 19.69 12.46
CA GLU A 95 -15.71 20.79 12.97
C GLU A 95 -15.68 20.95 14.51
N LYS A 96 -16.29 20.03 15.24
CA LYS A 96 -16.32 20.00 16.71
C LYS A 96 -15.40 18.91 17.23
N VAL A 97 -14.68 19.19 18.31
CA VAL A 97 -13.91 18.17 19.03
C VAL A 97 -14.89 17.24 19.74
N VAL A 98 -14.92 15.99 19.29
CA VAL A 98 -15.79 14.94 19.88
C VAL A 98 -15.02 14.02 20.84
N LYS A 99 -13.69 13.99 20.72
CA LYS A 99 -12.82 13.18 21.57
C LYS A 99 -11.43 13.80 21.65
N ARG A 100 -10.78 13.63 22.80
CA ARG A 100 -9.33 13.86 22.98
C ARG A 100 -8.68 12.56 23.38
N ILE A 101 -7.58 12.23 22.71
CA ILE A 101 -6.81 11.01 22.99
C ILE A 101 -5.56 11.44 23.74
N GLU A 102 -5.48 11.03 25.00
CA GLU A 102 -4.30 11.25 25.83
C GLU A 102 -3.16 10.30 25.41
N LYS A 103 -1.92 10.68 25.71
CA LYS A 103 -0.74 9.87 25.36
C LYS A 103 -0.84 8.44 25.87
N LYS A 104 -1.36 8.21 27.06
CA LYS A 104 -1.55 6.87 27.66
C LYS A 104 -2.61 6.02 26.95
N ASP A 105 -3.57 6.69 26.27
CA ASP A 105 -4.70 6.03 25.58
C ASP A 105 -4.43 5.83 24.09
N TRP A 106 -3.27 6.30 23.60
CA TRP A 106 -2.87 6.09 22.20
C TRP A 106 -2.55 4.63 21.96
N ARG A 107 -3.16 4.09 20.91
CA ARG A 107 -2.85 2.76 20.39
C ARG A 107 -2.18 2.91 19.05
N MET A 108 -1.09 2.16 18.83
CA MET A 108 -0.36 2.16 17.58
C MET A 108 -1.28 1.92 16.39
N GLU A 109 -1.19 2.79 15.40
CA GLU A 109 -1.92 2.69 14.13
C GLU A 109 -0.95 2.20 13.06
N HIS A 110 -1.22 1.02 12.51
CA HIS A 110 -0.37 0.40 11.50
C HIS A 110 -0.69 0.83 10.06
N PHE A 111 -1.73 1.64 9.89
CA PHE A 111 -2.18 2.12 8.59
C PHE A 111 -2.28 0.98 7.55
N PHE A 112 -1.75 1.21 6.37
CA PHE A 112 -1.75 0.29 5.23
C PHE A 112 -0.73 -0.87 5.33
N MET A 113 0.11 -0.91 6.36
CA MET A 113 1.17 -1.93 6.49
C MET A 113 0.64 -3.37 6.46
N LYS A 114 -0.53 -3.63 7.10
CA LYS A 114 -1.11 -4.98 7.13
C LYS A 114 -1.68 -5.45 5.80
N GLN A 115 -2.18 -4.51 4.98
CA GLN A 115 -2.72 -4.85 3.66
C GLN A 115 -1.65 -4.87 2.56
N GLY A 116 -0.46 -4.32 2.82
CA GLY A 116 0.68 -4.32 1.92
C GLY A 116 0.55 -3.37 0.72
N TYR A 117 -0.44 -2.50 0.72
CA TYR A 117 -0.64 -1.47 -0.31
C TYR A 117 -1.41 -0.27 0.25
N TYR A 118 -1.30 0.87 -0.43
CA TYR A 118 -2.09 2.07 -0.23
C TYR A 118 -2.58 2.63 -1.56
N THR A 119 -3.45 3.62 -1.51
CA THR A 119 -4.04 4.21 -2.70
C THR A 119 -3.83 5.71 -2.75
N LEU A 120 -3.85 6.25 -3.97
CA LEU A 120 -3.82 7.67 -4.25
C LEU A 120 -4.97 7.99 -5.21
N ILE A 121 -5.68 9.08 -4.96
CA ILE A 121 -6.74 9.56 -5.84
C ILE A 121 -6.37 10.95 -6.31
N PHE A 122 -6.13 11.10 -7.60
CA PHE A 122 -5.77 12.36 -8.24
C PHE A 122 -6.82 12.77 -9.28
N ASP A 123 -6.90 14.05 -9.60
CA ASP A 123 -7.72 14.56 -10.70
C ASP A 123 -7.00 14.45 -12.05
N ASN A 124 -5.68 14.38 -12.03
CA ASN A 124 -4.85 14.24 -13.23
C ASN A 124 -3.44 13.71 -12.85
N ALA A 125 -2.70 13.25 -13.86
CA ALA A 125 -1.36 12.67 -13.66
C ALA A 125 -0.31 13.67 -13.14
N LYS A 126 -0.45 14.98 -13.40
CA LYS A 126 0.51 15.97 -12.87
C LYS A 126 0.52 16.04 -11.36
N GLN A 127 -0.60 15.71 -10.71
CA GLN A 127 -0.68 15.68 -9.25
C GLN A 127 0.16 14.56 -8.63
N MET A 128 0.60 13.55 -9.39
CA MET A 128 1.51 12.52 -8.90
C MET A 128 2.88 13.09 -8.48
N GLU A 129 3.30 14.21 -9.07
CA GLU A 129 4.55 14.89 -8.71
C GLU A 129 4.55 15.42 -7.26
N LEU A 130 3.37 15.65 -6.68
CA LEU A 130 3.25 16.08 -5.29
C LEU A 130 3.81 15.06 -4.30
N VAL A 131 3.83 13.78 -4.66
CA VAL A 131 4.42 12.73 -3.81
C VAL A 131 5.92 12.96 -3.56
N LYS A 132 6.61 13.59 -4.52
CA LYS A 132 8.04 13.90 -4.48
C LYS A 132 8.34 15.34 -4.05
N ASP A 133 7.31 16.13 -3.72
CA ASP A 133 7.47 17.54 -3.37
C ASP A 133 7.84 17.70 -1.89
N THR A 134 9.10 18.06 -1.65
CA THR A 134 9.66 18.29 -0.31
C THR A 134 9.12 19.56 0.36
N THR A 135 8.44 20.45 -0.38
CA THR A 135 7.87 21.71 0.16
C THR A 135 6.51 21.53 0.79
N ILE A 136 5.87 20.37 0.59
CA ILE A 136 4.58 20.08 1.21
C ILE A 136 4.69 20.09 2.73
N SER A 137 3.75 20.77 3.38
CA SER A 137 3.68 20.89 4.83
C SER A 137 2.44 20.26 5.46
N HIS A 138 1.54 19.74 4.64
CA HIS A 138 0.27 19.12 5.07
C HIS A 138 -0.05 17.90 4.24
N VAL A 139 -0.27 16.76 4.90
CA VAL A 139 -0.71 15.49 4.28
C VAL A 139 -1.83 14.88 5.11
N VAL A 140 -2.79 14.26 4.45
CA VAL A 140 -3.88 13.54 5.09
C VAL A 140 -3.85 12.08 4.66
N ILE A 141 -3.89 11.17 5.62
CA ILE A 141 -4.19 9.76 5.34
C ILE A 141 -5.67 9.53 5.64
N GLU A 142 -6.40 9.07 4.67
CA GLU A 142 -7.79 8.67 4.80
C GLU A 142 -7.90 7.15 4.92
N LYS A 143 -8.44 6.67 6.01
CA LYS A 143 -8.93 5.31 6.17
C LYS A 143 -10.39 5.28 5.74
N ILE A 144 -10.66 4.75 4.56
CA ILE A 144 -11.98 4.74 3.93
C ILE A 144 -12.59 3.34 4.12
N ALA A 145 -13.66 3.24 4.88
CA ALA A 145 -14.39 2.02 5.11
C ALA A 145 -15.70 2.02 4.29
N PHE A 146 -15.69 1.29 3.17
CA PHE A 146 -16.82 1.27 2.24
C PHE A 146 -18.10 0.65 2.85
N ASN A 147 -17.95 -0.35 3.73
CA ASN A 147 -19.10 -1.07 4.29
C ASN A 147 -20.01 -0.17 5.15
N ASN A 148 -19.42 0.71 5.94
CA ASN A 148 -20.12 1.69 6.79
C ASN A 148 -20.08 3.10 6.25
N LYS A 149 -19.56 3.31 5.03
CA LYS A 149 -19.52 4.60 4.33
C LYS A 149 -18.90 5.70 5.19
N SER A 150 -17.85 5.37 5.93
CA SER A 150 -17.15 6.29 6.82
C SER A 150 -15.70 6.50 6.41
N VAL A 151 -15.16 7.66 6.77
CA VAL A 151 -13.78 8.04 6.54
C VAL A 151 -13.19 8.59 7.83
N LYS A 152 -12.06 8.00 8.23
CA LYS A 152 -11.23 8.51 9.32
C LYS A 152 -10.00 9.14 8.70
N GLN A 153 -9.85 10.44 8.90
CA GLN A 153 -8.71 11.21 8.41
C GLN A 153 -7.69 11.40 9.52
N PHE A 154 -6.42 11.16 9.20
CA PHE A 154 -5.27 11.45 10.04
C PHE A 154 -4.53 12.64 9.41
N LEU A 155 -4.49 13.77 10.11
CA LEU A 155 -3.94 15.02 9.59
C LEU A 155 -2.50 15.20 10.07
N PHE A 156 -1.58 15.15 9.13
CA PHE A 156 -0.17 15.37 9.38
C PHE A 156 0.23 16.76 8.93
N ASN A 157 0.99 17.46 9.78
CA ASN A 157 1.55 18.77 9.47
C ASN A 157 3.03 18.79 9.82
N ARG A 158 3.80 19.62 9.10
CA ARG A 158 5.18 19.91 9.49
C ARG A 158 5.19 20.90 10.63
N VAL A 159 5.79 20.49 11.74
CA VAL A 159 6.00 21.34 12.93
C VAL A 159 7.50 21.39 13.18
N ASN A 160 8.11 22.56 13.09
CA ASN A 160 9.57 22.75 13.21
C ASN A 160 10.37 21.79 12.27
N GLY A 161 9.91 21.65 11.02
CA GLY A 161 10.55 20.79 10.03
C GLY A 161 10.24 19.30 10.14
N GLN A 162 9.54 18.85 11.17
CA GLN A 162 9.22 17.46 11.42
C GLN A 162 7.75 17.15 11.12
N TRP A 163 7.46 15.99 10.54
CA TRP A 163 6.10 15.52 10.37
C TRP A 163 5.50 15.10 11.71
N MET A 164 4.32 15.63 12.02
CA MET A 164 3.57 15.34 13.23
C MET A 164 2.12 15.02 12.89
N LEU A 165 1.55 13.98 13.50
CA LEU A 165 0.10 13.77 13.52
C LEU A 165 -0.51 14.78 14.50
N THR A 166 -1.26 15.74 13.98
CA THR A 166 -1.73 16.89 14.77
C THR A 166 -3.20 16.80 15.13
N SER A 167 -4.01 16.09 14.35
CA SER A 167 -5.44 15.88 14.64
C SER A 167 -6.00 14.74 13.80
N MET A 168 -7.23 14.35 14.11
CA MET A 168 -8.00 13.38 13.34
C MET A 168 -9.40 13.95 13.06
N ASN A 169 -9.97 13.56 11.88
CA ASN A 169 -11.36 13.89 11.56
C ASN A 169 -12.15 12.61 11.28
N LEU A 170 -13.39 12.56 11.74
CA LEU A 170 -14.37 11.55 11.39
C LEU A 170 -15.40 12.17 10.44
N LYS A 171 -15.57 11.58 9.27
CA LYS A 171 -16.47 12.07 8.22
C LYS A 171 -17.31 10.93 7.66
N ALA A 172 -18.49 11.25 7.17
CA ALA A 172 -19.19 10.35 6.27
C ALA A 172 -18.51 10.39 4.88
N MET A 173 -18.54 9.28 4.15
CA MET A 173 -17.90 9.17 2.84
C MET A 173 -18.44 10.21 1.83
N TYR A 174 -19.73 10.58 1.96
CA TYR A 174 -20.37 11.60 1.10
C TYR A 174 -19.93 13.05 1.42
N GLU A 175 -19.24 13.27 2.53
CA GLU A 175 -18.70 14.59 2.91
C GLU A 175 -17.26 14.80 2.41
N THR A 176 -16.68 13.80 1.78
CA THR A 176 -15.32 13.90 1.24
C THR A 176 -15.32 14.53 -0.16
N THR A 177 -14.20 15.11 -0.54
CA THR A 177 -14.01 15.71 -1.88
C THR A 177 -14.09 14.69 -3.01
N ASN A 178 -13.90 13.40 -2.71
CA ASN A 178 -14.00 12.30 -3.68
C ASN A 178 -15.33 11.52 -3.60
N ALA A 179 -16.34 12.05 -2.90
CA ALA A 179 -17.58 11.33 -2.58
C ALA A 179 -18.24 10.65 -3.80
N SER A 180 -18.43 11.37 -4.89
CA SER A 180 -19.04 10.83 -6.11
C SER A 180 -18.24 9.68 -6.72
N PHE A 181 -16.90 9.79 -6.71
CA PHE A 181 -16.01 8.76 -7.20
C PHE A 181 -15.97 7.56 -6.24
N LEU A 182 -15.88 7.78 -4.95
CA LEU A 182 -15.85 6.71 -3.93
C LEU A 182 -17.14 5.89 -3.91
N GLN A 183 -18.29 6.53 -4.10
CA GLN A 183 -19.58 5.84 -4.23
C GLN A 183 -19.61 4.93 -5.47
N PHE A 184 -19.10 5.41 -6.59
CA PHE A 184 -18.94 4.60 -7.79
C PHE A 184 -17.93 3.48 -7.58
N TYR A 185 -16.73 3.79 -7.03
CA TYR A 185 -15.64 2.84 -6.87
C TYR A 185 -16.02 1.68 -5.93
N GLN A 186 -16.76 1.94 -4.86
CA GLN A 186 -17.26 0.90 -3.96
C GLN A 186 -17.98 -0.21 -4.74
N ARG A 187 -18.84 0.15 -5.68
CA ARG A 187 -19.55 -0.83 -6.50
C ARG A 187 -18.64 -1.43 -7.56
N PHE A 188 -17.82 -0.62 -8.20
CA PHE A 188 -16.84 -1.09 -9.19
C PHE A 188 -15.90 -2.16 -8.59
N ALA A 189 -15.43 -1.98 -7.38
CA ALA A 189 -14.51 -2.91 -6.73
C ALA A 189 -15.16 -4.25 -6.32
N SER A 190 -16.48 -4.28 -6.10
CA SER A 190 -17.18 -5.44 -5.52
C SER A 190 -18.11 -6.20 -6.48
N ASP A 191 -18.53 -5.59 -7.59
CA ASP A 191 -19.51 -6.13 -8.54
C ASP A 191 -18.87 -6.30 -9.93
N SER A 192 -18.54 -7.55 -10.30
CA SER A 192 -17.88 -7.86 -11.57
C SER A 192 -18.73 -7.49 -12.78
N ALA A 193 -20.05 -7.62 -12.71
CA ALA A 193 -20.93 -7.22 -13.80
C ALA A 193 -20.95 -5.70 -13.95
N PHE A 194 -20.95 -4.97 -12.84
CA PHE A 194 -20.85 -3.53 -12.84
C PHE A 194 -19.47 -3.03 -13.32
N GLN A 195 -18.39 -3.76 -13.05
CA GLN A 195 -17.07 -3.46 -13.61
C GLN A 195 -17.16 -3.42 -15.14
N VAL A 196 -17.63 -4.51 -15.76
CA VAL A 196 -17.75 -4.62 -17.23
C VAL A 196 -18.63 -3.49 -17.78
N GLN A 197 -19.78 -3.23 -17.16
CA GLN A 197 -20.67 -2.12 -17.54
C GLN A 197 -20.03 -0.74 -17.39
N SER A 198 -19.04 -0.61 -16.52
CA SER A 198 -18.34 0.64 -16.19
C SER A 198 -17.08 0.85 -17.04
N LEU A 199 -16.81 0.00 -18.02
CA LEU A 199 -15.72 0.20 -18.97
C LEU A 199 -16.18 1.11 -20.12
N ASN A 200 -15.23 1.83 -20.70
CA ASN A 200 -15.41 2.46 -22.00
C ASN A 200 -15.52 1.37 -23.10
N ALA A 201 -16.00 1.73 -24.28
CA ALA A 201 -16.10 0.79 -25.41
C ALA A 201 -14.74 0.13 -25.75
N LEU A 202 -13.67 0.93 -25.65
CA LEU A 202 -12.29 0.47 -25.68
C LEU A 202 -11.57 1.06 -24.46
N VAL A 203 -10.87 0.21 -23.71
CA VAL A 203 -10.02 0.59 -22.59
C VAL A 203 -8.57 0.39 -22.99
N GLU A 204 -7.80 1.47 -22.99
CA GLU A 204 -6.37 1.42 -23.23
C GLU A 204 -5.66 0.73 -22.05
N PHE A 205 -4.61 -0.04 -22.33
CA PHE A 205 -3.77 -0.60 -21.28
C PHE A 205 -2.29 -0.52 -21.62
N THR A 206 -1.47 -0.48 -20.57
CA THR A 206 -0.03 -0.69 -20.63
C THR A 206 0.32 -1.71 -19.55
N ALA A 207 1.08 -2.73 -19.92
CA ALA A 207 1.52 -3.77 -19.00
C ALA A 207 2.97 -4.15 -19.30
N PRO A 208 3.72 -4.74 -18.34
CA PRO A 208 5.03 -5.31 -18.63
C PRO A 208 4.98 -6.30 -19.78
N ASP A 209 6.00 -6.31 -20.62
CA ASP A 209 6.12 -7.29 -21.68
C ASP A 209 6.57 -8.63 -21.08
N PRO A 210 5.81 -9.74 -21.27
CA PRO A 210 6.21 -11.03 -20.72
C PRO A 210 7.47 -11.62 -21.39
N ASP A 211 7.87 -11.10 -22.55
CA ASP A 211 9.01 -11.57 -23.31
C ASP A 211 10.25 -10.65 -23.19
N ASP A 212 10.11 -9.47 -22.55
CA ASP A 212 11.18 -8.49 -22.33
C ASP A 212 11.03 -7.83 -20.95
N ASP A 213 11.93 -8.16 -20.02
CA ASP A 213 11.92 -7.68 -18.63
C ASP A 213 11.94 -6.14 -18.50
N PHE A 214 12.38 -5.43 -19.51
CA PHE A 214 12.44 -3.95 -19.55
C PHE A 214 11.41 -3.34 -20.51
N GLY A 215 10.68 -4.19 -21.24
CA GLY A 215 9.68 -3.80 -22.21
C GLY A 215 8.30 -3.55 -21.60
N SER A 216 7.46 -2.87 -22.35
CA SER A 216 6.03 -2.76 -22.05
C SER A 216 5.21 -2.93 -23.32
N ILE A 217 4.10 -3.63 -23.18
CA ILE A 217 3.08 -3.76 -24.22
C ILE A 217 1.96 -2.77 -23.98
N THR A 218 1.47 -2.17 -25.04
CA THR A 218 0.29 -1.30 -25.04
C THR A 218 -0.76 -1.85 -25.96
N GLY A 219 -2.02 -1.65 -25.61
CA GLY A 219 -3.13 -2.12 -26.43
C GLY A 219 -4.45 -1.54 -25.98
N SER A 220 -5.52 -2.07 -26.55
CA SER A 220 -6.89 -1.74 -26.15
C SER A 220 -7.68 -3.02 -26.00
N ILE A 221 -8.51 -3.08 -24.97
CA ILE A 221 -9.42 -4.19 -24.71
C ILE A 221 -10.87 -3.76 -24.77
N SER A 222 -11.73 -4.66 -25.18
CA SER A 222 -13.18 -4.50 -25.05
C SER A 222 -13.65 -4.92 -23.65
N PRO A 223 -14.87 -4.53 -23.24
CA PRO A 223 -15.43 -4.93 -21.96
C PRO A 223 -15.49 -6.44 -21.73
N GLU A 224 -15.67 -7.23 -22.78
CA GLU A 224 -15.74 -8.69 -22.70
C GLU A 224 -14.39 -9.32 -22.34
N GLN A 225 -13.28 -8.66 -22.70
CA GLN A 225 -11.92 -9.12 -22.40
C GLN A 225 -11.47 -8.75 -20.97
N TRP A 226 -12.18 -7.84 -20.31
CA TRP A 226 -11.81 -7.34 -18.98
C TRP A 226 -11.49 -8.42 -17.95
N PRO A 227 -12.26 -9.51 -17.82
CA PRO A 227 -11.96 -10.55 -16.83
C PRO A 227 -10.55 -11.15 -16.96
N SER A 228 -10.00 -11.17 -18.18
CA SER A 228 -8.67 -11.73 -18.47
C SER A 228 -7.53 -10.71 -18.34
N PHE A 229 -7.82 -9.41 -18.44
CA PHE A 229 -6.82 -8.34 -18.46
C PHE A 229 -6.83 -7.45 -17.21
N LYS A 230 -7.87 -7.52 -16.40
CA LYS A 230 -7.99 -6.67 -15.21
C LYS A 230 -6.80 -6.84 -14.28
N PRO A 231 -6.39 -5.77 -13.57
CA PRO A 231 -5.37 -5.86 -12.54
C PRO A 231 -5.68 -6.96 -11.52
N GLY A 232 -4.65 -7.68 -11.08
CA GLY A 232 -4.79 -8.73 -10.09
C GLY A 232 -5.32 -8.23 -8.73
N LEU A 233 -5.05 -6.95 -8.41
CA LEU A 233 -5.55 -6.29 -7.20
C LEU A 233 -6.49 -5.13 -7.57
N ILE A 234 -7.75 -5.24 -7.17
CA ILE A 234 -8.72 -4.15 -7.13
C ILE A 234 -9.17 -4.02 -5.66
N PRO A 235 -8.66 -3.02 -4.91
CA PRO A 235 -8.92 -2.86 -3.48
C PRO A 235 -10.40 -2.71 -3.15
N LYS A 236 -10.87 -3.40 -2.11
CA LYS A 236 -12.28 -3.38 -1.67
C LYS A 236 -12.38 -3.43 -0.16
N GLY A 237 -13.56 -3.10 0.37
CA GLY A 237 -13.84 -3.15 1.82
C GLY A 237 -13.27 -1.95 2.57
N GLU A 238 -11.98 -1.92 2.81
CA GLU A 238 -11.27 -0.82 3.46
C GLU A 238 -10.01 -0.47 2.65
N ILE A 239 -9.79 0.82 2.41
CA ILE A 239 -8.58 1.33 1.75
C ILE A 239 -7.98 2.47 2.54
N TYR A 240 -6.67 2.67 2.40
CA TYR A 240 -5.96 3.85 2.87
C TYR A 240 -5.56 4.70 1.67
N ASN A 241 -6.07 5.93 1.62
CA ASN A 241 -5.78 6.91 0.57
C ASN A 241 -4.92 8.05 1.15
N ILE A 242 -3.83 8.41 0.47
CA ILE A 242 -2.96 9.51 0.91
C ILE A 242 -3.22 10.73 0.03
N ILE A 243 -3.40 11.89 0.68
CA ILE A 243 -3.64 13.20 0.07
C ILE A 243 -2.44 14.10 0.37
N TYR A 244 -1.68 14.49 -0.65
CA TYR A 244 -0.47 15.33 -0.54
C TYR A 244 -0.75 16.83 -0.70
N GLY A 245 -1.84 17.30 -0.09
CA GLY A 245 -2.20 18.71 -0.16
C GLY A 245 -2.76 19.17 -1.49
N GLN A 246 -3.06 18.23 -2.44
CA GLN A 246 -3.70 18.60 -3.70
C GLN A 246 -5.05 19.27 -3.44
N LYS A 247 -5.26 20.38 -4.15
CA LYS A 247 -6.57 21.03 -4.19
C LYS A 247 -7.46 20.22 -5.12
N TYR A 248 -8.54 19.68 -4.58
CA TYR A 248 -9.56 19.05 -5.39
C TYR A 248 -10.50 20.10 -5.92
N THR A 249 -10.71 20.05 -7.24
CA THR A 249 -11.83 20.71 -7.90
C THR A 249 -12.85 19.62 -8.27
N GLU A 250 -14.10 19.98 -8.48
CA GLU A 250 -15.06 19.02 -9.01
C GLU A 250 -14.59 18.57 -10.40
N SER A 251 -13.98 17.41 -10.47
CA SER A 251 -13.35 16.89 -11.67
C SER A 251 -14.18 15.76 -12.28
N ASN A 252 -14.29 15.77 -13.62
CA ASN A 252 -14.84 14.67 -14.37
C ASN A 252 -13.82 13.58 -14.70
N ARG A 253 -12.64 13.62 -14.09
CA ARG A 253 -11.56 12.66 -14.27
C ARG A 253 -11.00 12.26 -12.91
N LYS A 254 -10.62 10.99 -12.77
CA LYS A 254 -9.87 10.50 -11.63
C LYS A 254 -8.79 9.54 -12.10
N LEU A 255 -7.61 9.71 -11.55
CA LEU A 255 -6.54 8.73 -11.58
C LEU A 255 -6.50 8.07 -10.20
N PHE A 256 -6.83 6.79 -10.18
CA PHE A 256 -6.76 5.95 -9.00
C PHE A 256 -5.51 5.09 -9.08
N VAL A 257 -4.57 5.31 -8.18
CA VAL A 257 -3.30 4.60 -8.12
C VAL A 257 -3.31 3.66 -6.93
N ILE A 258 -2.82 2.46 -7.14
CA ILE A 258 -2.59 1.45 -6.10
C ILE A 258 -1.08 1.25 -6.04
N ARG A 259 -0.48 1.51 -4.87
CA ARG A 259 0.95 1.30 -4.64
C ARG A 259 1.18 0.23 -3.59
N GLY A 260 2.06 -0.69 -3.91
CA GLY A 260 2.53 -1.68 -2.95
C GLY A 260 3.52 -1.09 -1.95
N VAL A 261 3.51 -1.63 -0.74
CA VAL A 261 4.48 -1.29 0.30
C VAL A 261 5.74 -2.14 0.08
N ALA A 262 6.85 -1.48 -0.27
CA ALA A 262 8.19 -2.09 -0.43
C ALA A 262 8.28 -3.25 -1.46
N ASN A 263 7.37 -3.33 -2.43
CA ASN A 263 7.38 -4.40 -3.45
C ASN A 263 7.36 -3.88 -4.90
N GLY A 264 7.46 -2.57 -5.11
CA GLY A 264 7.50 -1.95 -6.44
C GLY A 264 6.19 -2.04 -7.25
N MET A 265 5.13 -2.64 -6.70
CA MET A 265 3.84 -2.72 -7.38
C MET A 265 3.21 -1.34 -7.54
N GLU A 266 2.88 -0.97 -8.76
CA GLU A 266 2.05 0.19 -9.05
C GLU A 266 1.02 -0.18 -10.12
N THR A 267 -0.23 0.18 -9.88
CA THR A 267 -1.32 0.05 -10.83
C THR A 267 -2.06 1.37 -10.91
N GLU A 268 -2.24 1.89 -12.09
CA GLU A 268 -2.96 3.12 -12.37
C GLU A 268 -4.26 2.85 -13.11
N MET A 269 -5.37 3.37 -12.63
CA MET A 269 -6.67 3.28 -13.29
C MET A 269 -7.22 4.68 -13.56
N TYR A 270 -7.43 5.00 -14.84
CA TYR A 270 -7.93 6.30 -15.30
C TYR A 270 -9.43 6.24 -15.56
N PHE A 271 -10.17 7.02 -14.78
CA PHE A 271 -11.60 7.12 -14.90
C PHE A 271 -12.02 8.47 -15.46
N LYS A 272 -13.07 8.46 -16.33
CA LYS A 272 -13.73 9.67 -16.82
C LYS A 272 -15.22 9.59 -16.58
N LYS A 273 -15.85 10.73 -16.26
CA LYS A 273 -17.30 10.86 -16.16
C LYS A 273 -17.86 11.18 -17.54
N LEU A 274 -18.45 10.19 -18.20
CA LEU A 274 -19.03 10.30 -19.53
C LEU A 274 -20.56 10.27 -19.42
N LYS A 275 -21.24 11.29 -19.90
CA LYS A 275 -22.71 11.43 -19.78
C LYS A 275 -23.20 11.20 -18.35
N GLY A 276 -22.50 11.76 -17.36
CA GLY A 276 -22.81 11.66 -15.94
C GLY A 276 -22.42 10.34 -15.25
N LYS A 277 -21.86 9.35 -15.96
CA LYS A 277 -21.46 8.06 -15.44
C LYS A 277 -19.94 7.90 -15.47
N TRP A 278 -19.34 7.41 -14.39
CA TRP A 278 -17.93 7.07 -14.35
C TRP A 278 -17.63 5.86 -15.23
N LYS A 279 -16.57 5.95 -16.03
CA LYS A 279 -16.09 4.89 -16.92
C LYS A 279 -14.57 4.75 -16.77
N LEU A 280 -14.08 3.51 -16.69
CA LEU A 280 -12.65 3.22 -16.85
C LEU A 280 -12.29 3.38 -18.32
N VAL A 281 -11.29 4.21 -18.61
CA VAL A 281 -10.85 4.51 -19.99
C VAL A 281 -9.44 4.02 -20.28
N LYS A 282 -8.62 3.85 -19.23
CA LYS A 282 -7.24 3.37 -19.34
C LYS A 282 -6.80 2.75 -18.02
N PHE A 283 -5.89 1.77 -18.08
CA PHE A 283 -5.13 1.30 -16.91
C PHE A 283 -3.69 0.96 -17.31
N ASN A 284 -2.79 1.07 -16.31
CA ASN A 284 -1.39 0.65 -16.40
C ASN A 284 -1.11 -0.28 -15.20
N SER A 285 -0.38 -1.33 -15.39
CA SER A 285 -0.01 -2.28 -14.33
C SER A 285 1.42 -2.75 -14.48
#